data_08ca3e6ce13843524766bdab3a2b1553
#
_entry.id   08ca3e6ce13843524766bdab3a2b1553
#
_cell.length_a   1.000
_cell.length_b   1.000
_cell.length_c   1.000
_cell.angle_alpha   90.00
_cell.angle_beta   90.00
_cell.angle_gamma   90.00
#
_symmetry.space_group_name_H-M   'P 1'
#
loop_
_entity.id
_entity.type
_entity.pdbx_description
1 polymer ?
#
loop_
_entity_poly.entity_id
_entity_poly.type
_entity_poly.pdbx_seq_one_letter_code
_entity_poly.pdbx_strand_id
1 'polypeptide(L)'
;MKKSLLFIAVILSVLLLLGACNSTKNVVGYNPTKKSYHKSPNIDERKASYVILHHTAQDFDTSFLLLGTTFGKVSSHYLVDRDGTILQLVDEKKRGWHAGASSWFSMSDLNSSTIGIEIVNNGFESFPEVQIDSVMNILASIKERYNLPARNFIGHMDIAPGRKIDPNKYFPWKRLAEAGYGIWYDEKKAKQMSQDPAVVAGLRDPMVSFMLIGYGVKKPAATIEAFKLHYTESDDSGVLSDYDKCVLQLLADKVIEEAKQ
;
A
#
# COMPACT_ATOMS: atom_id res chain seq x y z
N MET A 1 55.37 25.21 -40.02
CA MET A 1 54.35 24.17 -40.34
C MET A 1 54.09 23.14 -39.22
N LYS A 2 55.03 22.76 -38.32
CA LYS A 2 54.83 21.74 -37.27
C LYS A 2 54.00 22.20 -36.04
N LYS A 3 53.90 23.50 -35.76
CA LYS A 3 53.15 24.03 -34.60
C LYS A 3 51.63 24.12 -34.86
N SER A 4 51.18 24.27 -36.11
CA SER A 4 49.75 24.34 -36.47
C SER A 4 49.07 22.99 -36.47
N LEU A 5 49.79 21.90 -36.76
CA LEU A 5 49.21 20.53 -36.71
C LEU A 5 48.95 20.04 -35.26
N LEU A 6 49.81 20.46 -34.30
CA LEU A 6 49.65 20.08 -32.90
C LEU A 6 48.41 20.74 -32.25
N PHE A 7 48.08 21.97 -32.69
CA PHE A 7 46.92 22.71 -32.18
C PHE A 7 45.58 22.12 -32.67
N ILE A 8 45.55 21.66 -33.94
CA ILE A 8 44.37 21.00 -34.52
C ILE A 8 44.11 19.62 -33.87
N ALA A 9 45.16 18.87 -33.56
CA ALA A 9 45.01 17.56 -32.90
C ALA A 9 44.48 17.68 -31.45
N VAL A 10 44.88 18.74 -30.73
CA VAL A 10 44.38 18.99 -29.35
C VAL A 10 42.91 19.47 -29.39
N ILE A 11 42.51 20.26 -30.36
CA ILE A 11 41.09 20.70 -30.49
C ILE A 11 40.18 19.51 -30.88
N LEU A 12 40.65 18.59 -31.74
CA LEU A 12 39.89 17.40 -32.11
C LEU A 12 39.77 16.39 -30.91
N SER A 13 40.79 16.27 -30.10
CA SER A 13 40.74 15.40 -28.91
C SER A 13 39.82 15.97 -27.80
N VAL A 14 39.74 17.30 -27.65
CA VAL A 14 38.82 17.95 -26.71
C VAL A 14 37.37 17.86 -27.20
N LEU A 15 37.13 17.94 -28.51
CA LEU A 15 35.79 17.75 -29.11
C LEU A 15 35.30 16.29 -29.01
N LEU A 16 36.20 15.30 -29.04
CA LEU A 16 35.88 13.88 -28.84
C LEU A 16 35.56 13.55 -27.36
N LEU A 17 36.13 14.29 -26.40
CA LEU A 17 35.84 14.13 -24.98
C LEU A 17 34.57 14.84 -24.54
N LEU A 18 34.06 15.84 -25.29
CA LEU A 18 32.78 16.49 -25.03
C LEU A 18 31.58 15.75 -25.66
N GLY A 19 31.86 14.80 -26.57
CA GLY A 19 30.77 13.97 -27.18
C GLY A 19 30.35 12.75 -26.36
N ALA A 20 31.06 12.43 -25.27
CA ALA A 20 30.79 11.22 -24.46
C ALA A 20 29.92 11.46 -23.21
N CYS A 21 29.42 12.68 -23.02
CA CYS A 21 28.53 12.99 -21.88
C CYS A 21 27.15 13.48 -22.34
N ASN A 22 26.61 12.89 -23.41
CA ASN A 22 25.19 12.88 -23.65
C ASN A 22 24.60 11.62 -23.00
N SER A 23 24.71 11.52 -21.69
CA SER A 23 23.67 10.91 -20.92
C SER A 23 22.43 11.80 -21.12
N THR A 24 21.70 11.58 -22.20
CA THR A 24 20.29 11.93 -22.24
C THR A 24 19.70 11.19 -21.06
N LYS A 25 19.58 11.87 -19.91
CA LYS A 25 18.58 11.53 -18.92
C LYS A 25 17.30 11.52 -19.73
N ASN A 26 16.85 10.33 -20.13
CA ASN A 26 15.48 10.13 -20.53
C ASN A 26 14.67 10.43 -19.27
N VAL A 27 14.42 11.70 -19.02
CA VAL A 27 13.30 12.11 -18.22
C VAL A 27 12.12 11.58 -19.00
N VAL A 28 11.64 10.40 -18.58
CA VAL A 28 10.41 9.84 -19.14
C VAL A 28 9.38 10.91 -18.92
N GLY A 29 9.00 11.61 -20.01
CA GLY A 29 8.01 12.66 -19.94
C GLY A 29 6.74 12.05 -19.36
N TYR A 30 6.35 12.55 -18.20
CA TYR A 30 5.10 12.19 -17.56
C TYR A 30 3.96 12.41 -18.57
N ASN A 31 3.28 11.33 -18.96
CA ASN A 31 2.08 11.39 -19.78
C ASN A 31 0.88 11.01 -18.89
N PRO A 32 0.05 11.99 -18.48
CA PRO A 32 -1.05 11.75 -17.55
C PRO A 32 -2.13 10.80 -18.09
N THR A 33 -2.13 10.50 -19.37
CA THR A 33 -3.13 9.62 -20.01
C THR A 33 -2.64 8.19 -20.23
N LYS A 34 -1.40 7.86 -19.86
CA LYS A 34 -0.82 6.53 -20.08
C LYS A 34 -0.13 6.03 -18.83
N LYS A 35 -0.40 4.76 -18.48
CA LYS A 35 0.40 4.03 -17.50
C LYS A 35 1.86 4.06 -17.95
N SER A 36 2.73 4.68 -17.15
CA SER A 36 4.17 4.74 -17.42
C SER A 36 4.94 3.92 -16.38
N TYR A 37 6.10 3.41 -16.81
CA TYR A 37 7.00 2.64 -15.96
C TYR A 37 8.28 3.44 -15.71
N HIS A 38 8.60 3.63 -14.44
CA HIS A 38 9.87 4.17 -14.00
C HIS A 38 10.53 3.18 -13.03
N LYS A 39 11.70 2.66 -13.39
CA LYS A 39 12.42 1.65 -12.61
C LYS A 39 13.07 2.29 -11.38
N SER A 40 12.59 1.96 -10.18
CA SER A 40 13.28 2.32 -8.94
C SER A 40 14.59 1.52 -8.79
N PRO A 41 15.68 2.15 -8.27
CA PRO A 41 16.91 1.43 -7.96
C PRO A 41 16.81 0.57 -6.68
N ASN A 42 15.79 0.77 -5.84
CA ASN A 42 15.63 0.14 -4.52
C ASN A 42 14.77 -1.13 -4.62
N ILE A 43 15.29 -2.18 -5.29
CA ILE A 43 14.56 -3.42 -5.57
C ILE A 43 15.39 -4.67 -5.28
N ASP A 44 14.69 -5.74 -4.88
CA ASP A 44 15.17 -7.11 -4.74
C ASP A 44 14.14 -8.09 -5.31
N GLU A 45 14.46 -9.39 -5.30
CA GLU A 45 13.51 -10.44 -5.69
C GLU A 45 12.48 -10.72 -4.58
N ARG A 46 11.25 -11.08 -4.97
CA ARG A 46 10.15 -11.39 -4.05
C ARG A 46 9.10 -12.32 -4.67
N LYS A 47 8.21 -12.86 -3.81
CA LYS A 47 6.98 -13.57 -4.24
C LYS A 47 5.75 -12.86 -3.65
N ALA A 48 4.91 -12.27 -4.52
CA ALA A 48 3.71 -11.54 -4.10
C ALA A 48 2.56 -12.47 -3.71
N SER A 49 1.97 -12.24 -2.55
CA SER A 49 0.74 -12.91 -2.08
C SER A 49 -0.26 -11.94 -1.45
N TYR A 50 0.12 -10.69 -1.20
CA TYR A 50 -0.73 -9.62 -0.66
C TYR A 50 -0.51 -8.31 -1.40
N VAL A 51 -1.47 -7.41 -1.28
CA VAL A 51 -1.36 -6.00 -1.67
C VAL A 51 -1.46 -5.14 -0.42
N ILE A 52 -0.50 -4.21 -0.26
CA ILE A 52 -0.51 -3.22 0.83
C ILE A 52 -0.82 -1.86 0.23
N LEU A 53 -1.89 -1.24 0.75
CA LEU A 53 -2.29 0.10 0.39
C LEU A 53 -1.70 1.12 1.36
N HIS A 54 -1.19 2.22 0.80
CA HIS A 54 -0.55 3.30 1.53
C HIS A 54 -1.14 4.65 1.12
N HIS A 55 -0.98 5.68 1.97
CA HIS A 55 -0.98 7.05 1.51
C HIS A 55 0.40 7.68 1.71
N THR A 56 0.79 8.57 0.81
CA THR A 56 2.15 9.10 0.76
C THR A 56 2.46 10.13 1.85
N ALA A 57 1.45 10.79 2.42
CA ALA A 57 1.55 11.98 3.29
C ALA A 57 2.31 13.16 2.63
N GLN A 58 2.45 13.13 1.30
CA GLN A 58 3.21 14.08 0.48
C GLN A 58 2.46 14.35 -0.84
N ASP A 59 2.88 15.39 -1.57
CA ASP A 59 2.48 15.61 -2.96
C ASP A 59 3.14 14.59 -3.91
N PHE A 60 2.74 14.64 -5.18
CA PHE A 60 3.23 13.69 -6.18
C PHE A 60 4.75 13.81 -6.42
N ASP A 61 5.26 15.03 -6.59
CA ASP A 61 6.68 15.25 -6.94
C ASP A 61 7.60 14.80 -5.81
N THR A 62 7.24 15.13 -4.56
CA THR A 62 7.96 14.68 -3.36
C THR A 62 7.87 13.16 -3.22
N SER A 63 6.70 12.57 -3.44
CA SER A 63 6.49 11.12 -3.39
C SER A 63 7.32 10.41 -4.46
N PHE A 64 7.35 10.92 -5.69
CA PHE A 64 8.18 10.38 -6.76
C PHE A 64 9.68 10.48 -6.42
N LEU A 65 10.14 11.60 -5.88
CA LEU A 65 11.51 11.77 -5.45
C LEU A 65 11.92 10.72 -4.40
N LEU A 66 11.05 10.44 -3.44
CA LEU A 66 11.31 9.48 -2.36
C LEU A 66 11.26 8.03 -2.83
N LEU A 67 10.28 7.67 -3.67
CA LEU A 67 9.97 6.29 -4.05
C LEU A 67 10.69 5.84 -5.33
N GLY A 68 10.91 6.77 -6.25
CA GLY A 68 11.43 6.51 -7.60
C GLY A 68 12.91 6.75 -7.78
N THR A 69 13.59 7.34 -6.78
CA THR A 69 15.03 7.66 -6.86
C THR A 69 15.80 7.07 -5.67
N THR A 70 17.12 7.26 -5.67
CA THR A 70 17.97 6.80 -4.56
C THR A 70 17.87 7.66 -3.30
N PHE A 71 17.14 8.78 -3.37
CA PHE A 71 17.07 9.76 -2.28
C PHE A 71 16.36 9.19 -1.03
N GLY A 72 15.16 8.58 -1.21
CA GLY A 72 14.33 8.12 -0.08
C GLY A 72 14.72 6.76 0.51
N LYS A 73 15.54 5.96 -0.19
CA LYS A 73 15.89 4.57 0.20
C LYS A 73 14.66 3.69 0.50
N VAL A 74 13.54 4.02 -0.13
CA VAL A 74 12.25 3.29 -0.09
C VAL A 74 11.72 3.18 -1.51
N SER A 75 10.78 2.29 -1.76
CA SER A 75 10.13 2.16 -3.06
C SER A 75 8.79 1.48 -2.94
N SER A 76 7.87 1.79 -3.85
CA SER A 76 6.59 1.11 -4.01
C SER A 76 6.44 0.59 -5.44
N HIS A 77 5.55 -0.38 -5.66
CA HIS A 77 5.32 -0.89 -7.01
C HIS A 77 4.55 0.12 -7.87
N TYR A 78 3.61 0.81 -7.25
CA TYR A 78 2.78 1.81 -7.91
C TYR A 78 2.70 3.09 -7.08
N LEU A 79 2.64 4.22 -7.78
CA LEU A 79 2.27 5.53 -7.25
C LEU A 79 1.06 6.02 -8.05
N VAL A 80 0.00 6.42 -7.34
CA VAL A 80 -1.25 6.92 -7.93
C VAL A 80 -1.47 8.35 -7.51
N ASP A 81 -1.50 9.25 -8.50
CA ASP A 81 -1.74 10.67 -8.26
C ASP A 81 -3.22 10.99 -8.02
N ARG A 82 -3.51 12.18 -7.52
CA ARG A 82 -4.87 12.66 -7.19
C ARG A 82 -5.77 12.77 -8.42
N ASP A 83 -5.22 12.98 -9.61
CA ASP A 83 -5.95 13.01 -10.88
C ASP A 83 -6.20 11.61 -11.48
N GLY A 84 -5.79 10.56 -10.76
CA GLY A 84 -5.90 9.17 -11.19
C GLY A 84 -4.74 8.68 -12.05
N THR A 85 -3.71 9.49 -12.28
CA THR A 85 -2.53 9.05 -13.01
C THR A 85 -1.79 7.95 -12.25
N ILE A 86 -1.42 6.88 -12.97
CA ILE A 86 -0.73 5.72 -12.43
C ILE A 86 0.72 5.70 -12.93
N LEU A 87 1.67 5.66 -12.01
CA LEU A 87 3.08 5.43 -12.30
C LEU A 87 3.53 4.10 -11.69
N GLN A 88 4.03 3.18 -12.51
CA GLN A 88 4.67 1.96 -12.03
C GLN A 88 6.16 2.22 -11.81
N LEU A 89 6.62 2.06 -10.56
CA LEU A 89 8.01 2.33 -10.15
C LEU A 89 8.85 1.05 -10.06
N VAL A 90 8.24 -0.05 -9.62
CA VAL A 90 8.90 -1.35 -9.44
C VAL A 90 8.12 -2.40 -10.21
N ASP A 91 8.83 -3.30 -10.88
CA ASP A 91 8.23 -4.50 -11.47
C ASP A 91 7.62 -5.36 -10.37
N GLU A 92 6.40 -5.86 -10.59
CA GLU A 92 5.68 -6.66 -9.58
C GLU A 92 6.42 -7.94 -9.17
N LYS A 93 7.34 -8.44 -9.98
CA LYS A 93 8.20 -9.60 -9.67
C LYS A 93 9.42 -9.24 -8.83
N LYS A 94 9.62 -7.96 -8.51
CA LYS A 94 10.72 -7.46 -7.70
C LYS A 94 10.24 -7.04 -6.31
N ARG A 95 11.12 -7.08 -5.34
CA ARG A 95 10.88 -6.66 -3.97
C ARG A 95 10.93 -5.13 -3.88
N GLY A 96 9.79 -4.48 -3.59
CA GLY A 96 9.73 -3.07 -3.23
C GLY A 96 9.97 -2.88 -1.72
N TRP A 97 10.46 -1.72 -1.31
CA TRP A 97 10.75 -1.42 0.10
C TRP A 97 9.72 -0.45 0.67
N HIS A 98 8.49 -0.94 0.92
CA HIS A 98 7.34 -0.14 1.37
C HIS A 98 6.75 -0.54 2.72
N ALA A 99 6.89 -1.82 3.13
CA ALA A 99 6.24 -2.33 4.34
C ALA A 99 7.04 -2.03 5.62
N GLY A 100 8.36 -1.95 5.55
CA GLY A 100 9.24 -1.75 6.70
C GLY A 100 9.08 -2.85 7.76
N ALA A 101 9.33 -2.51 9.02
CA ALA A 101 9.09 -3.41 10.16
C ALA A 101 7.59 -3.64 10.32
N SER A 102 7.12 -4.83 10.01
CA SER A 102 5.70 -5.16 9.91
C SER A 102 5.46 -6.65 10.17
N SER A 103 4.21 -7.03 10.44
CA SER A 103 3.79 -8.43 10.58
C SER A 103 2.34 -8.62 10.16
N TRP A 104 2.05 -9.77 9.54
CA TRP A 104 0.70 -10.20 9.22
C TRP A 104 0.62 -11.71 9.28
N PHE A 105 -0.29 -12.27 10.08
CA PHE A 105 -0.21 -13.69 10.48
C PHE A 105 1.19 -14.03 11.01
N SER A 106 1.84 -15.04 10.46
CA SER A 106 3.22 -15.45 10.80
C SER A 106 4.31 -14.76 9.98
N MET A 107 3.93 -13.89 9.03
CA MET A 107 4.89 -13.22 8.14
C MET A 107 5.50 -11.99 8.81
N SER A 108 6.79 -11.75 8.61
CA SER A 108 7.53 -10.59 9.12
C SER A 108 8.29 -9.82 8.04
N ASP A 109 8.60 -10.43 6.89
CA ASP A 109 9.19 -9.75 5.71
C ASP A 109 8.12 -9.54 4.64
N LEU A 110 7.25 -8.56 4.87
CA LEU A 110 6.17 -8.25 3.96
C LEU A 110 6.65 -7.57 2.65
N ASN A 111 7.83 -6.97 2.62
CA ASN A 111 8.42 -6.51 1.37
C ASN A 111 8.63 -7.65 0.35
N SER A 112 8.97 -8.84 0.82
CA SER A 112 9.19 -10.02 -0.03
C SER A 112 7.90 -10.72 -0.47
N SER A 113 6.76 -10.44 0.16
CA SER A 113 5.51 -11.13 -0.07
C SER A 113 4.36 -10.23 -0.55
N THR A 114 4.59 -8.92 -0.74
CA THR A 114 3.51 -7.99 -1.05
C THR A 114 3.81 -7.04 -2.22
N ILE A 115 2.77 -6.52 -2.85
CA ILE A 115 2.80 -5.40 -3.79
C ILE A 115 2.36 -4.16 -3.03
N GLY A 116 3.19 -3.10 -2.99
CA GLY A 116 2.83 -1.81 -2.39
C GLY A 116 2.22 -0.88 -3.44
N ILE A 117 1.15 -0.19 -3.05
CA ILE A 117 0.52 0.88 -3.85
C ILE A 117 0.48 2.12 -2.97
N GLU A 118 1.23 3.14 -3.37
CA GLU A 118 1.24 4.45 -2.75
C GLU A 118 0.24 5.37 -3.44
N ILE A 119 -0.61 6.03 -2.65
CA ILE A 119 -1.72 6.86 -3.12
C ILE A 119 -1.48 8.27 -2.61
N VAL A 120 -1.31 9.23 -3.53
CA VAL A 120 -1.00 10.62 -3.17
C VAL A 120 -2.14 11.23 -2.36
N ASN A 121 -1.85 11.53 -1.10
CA ASN A 121 -2.80 12.12 -0.15
C ASN A 121 -2.00 12.69 1.02
N ASN A 122 -2.42 13.82 1.57
CA ASN A 122 -1.72 14.48 2.68
C ASN A 122 -1.96 13.80 4.05
N GLY A 123 -2.81 12.78 4.10
CA GLY A 123 -3.14 12.02 5.32
C GLY A 123 -4.37 12.55 6.08
N PHE A 124 -4.92 13.70 5.71
CA PHE A 124 -6.02 14.37 6.42
C PHE A 124 -7.22 14.72 5.52
N GLU A 125 -7.24 14.25 4.31
CA GLU A 125 -8.28 14.55 3.31
C GLU A 125 -8.84 13.27 2.69
N SER A 126 -10.03 13.39 2.07
CA SER A 126 -10.63 12.32 1.29
C SER A 126 -9.87 12.09 -0.02
N PHE A 127 -10.01 10.90 -0.56
CA PHE A 127 -9.43 10.50 -1.83
C PHE A 127 -10.39 10.83 -2.98
N PRO A 128 -9.93 11.53 -4.05
CA PRO A 128 -10.76 11.77 -5.22
C PRO A 128 -11.28 10.50 -5.86
N GLU A 129 -12.52 10.52 -6.37
CA GLU A 129 -13.15 9.36 -7.03
C GLU A 129 -12.29 8.80 -8.16
N VAL A 130 -11.77 9.65 -9.02
CA VAL A 130 -10.90 9.26 -10.15
C VAL A 130 -9.63 8.54 -9.67
N GLN A 131 -9.09 8.94 -8.52
CA GLN A 131 -7.92 8.31 -7.90
C GLN A 131 -8.27 6.89 -7.40
N ILE A 132 -9.42 6.75 -6.71
CA ILE A 132 -9.89 5.44 -6.22
C ILE A 132 -10.23 4.51 -7.39
N ASP A 133 -10.85 5.00 -8.46
CA ASP A 133 -11.10 4.21 -9.66
C ASP A 133 -9.79 3.69 -10.28
N SER A 134 -8.76 4.51 -10.32
CA SER A 134 -7.43 4.11 -10.77
C SER A 134 -6.78 3.06 -9.87
N VAL A 135 -6.92 3.21 -8.55
CA VAL A 135 -6.49 2.19 -7.58
C VAL A 135 -7.23 0.87 -7.85
N MET A 136 -8.55 0.88 -7.95
CA MET A 136 -9.34 -0.34 -8.22
C MET A 136 -8.94 -1.02 -9.53
N ASN A 137 -8.61 -0.27 -10.58
CA ASN A 137 -8.11 -0.81 -11.85
C ASN A 137 -6.78 -1.56 -11.67
N ILE A 138 -5.86 -1.02 -10.84
CA ILE A 138 -4.61 -1.73 -10.49
C ILE A 138 -4.93 -3.00 -9.70
N LEU A 139 -5.81 -2.91 -8.69
CA LEU A 139 -6.19 -4.05 -7.85
C LEU A 139 -6.82 -5.17 -8.66
N ALA A 140 -7.71 -4.86 -9.63
CA ALA A 140 -8.30 -5.83 -10.53
C ALA A 140 -7.22 -6.60 -11.32
N SER A 141 -6.29 -5.86 -11.90
CA SER A 141 -5.19 -6.42 -12.67
C SER A 141 -4.26 -7.31 -11.84
N ILE A 142 -3.94 -6.90 -10.60
CA ILE A 142 -3.10 -7.68 -9.67
C ILE A 142 -3.85 -8.93 -9.21
N LYS A 143 -5.12 -8.77 -8.81
CA LYS A 143 -5.96 -9.88 -8.34
C LYS A 143 -6.04 -11.00 -9.37
N GLU A 144 -6.27 -10.65 -10.64
CA GLU A 144 -6.32 -11.61 -11.75
C GLU A 144 -4.96 -12.28 -11.96
N ARG A 145 -3.86 -11.50 -12.08
CA ARG A 145 -2.52 -12.04 -12.36
C ARG A 145 -1.99 -12.99 -11.29
N TYR A 146 -2.28 -12.71 -10.03
CA TYR A 146 -1.75 -13.45 -8.88
C TYR A 146 -2.78 -14.35 -8.21
N ASN A 147 -4.03 -14.38 -8.74
CA ASN A 147 -5.15 -15.12 -8.17
C ASN A 147 -5.33 -14.86 -6.66
N LEU A 148 -5.32 -13.57 -6.26
CA LEU A 148 -5.37 -13.19 -4.85
C LEU A 148 -6.81 -13.28 -4.32
N PRO A 149 -7.04 -13.90 -3.14
CA PRO A 149 -8.33 -13.82 -2.47
C PRO A 149 -8.58 -12.38 -1.97
N ALA A 150 -9.86 -12.02 -1.80
CA ALA A 150 -10.27 -10.68 -1.37
C ALA A 150 -9.56 -10.21 -0.08
N ARG A 151 -9.41 -11.08 0.91
CA ARG A 151 -8.76 -10.77 2.20
C ARG A 151 -7.27 -10.42 2.12
N ASN A 152 -6.65 -10.53 0.93
CA ASN A 152 -5.22 -10.24 0.77
C ASN A 152 -4.93 -8.80 0.31
N PHE A 153 -5.92 -7.91 0.38
CA PHE A 153 -5.80 -6.47 0.14
C PHE A 153 -6.00 -5.75 1.48
N ILE A 154 -4.93 -5.19 2.05
CA ILE A 154 -4.88 -4.65 3.41
C ILE A 154 -4.13 -3.32 3.46
N GLY A 155 -4.25 -2.59 4.57
CA GLY A 155 -3.56 -1.32 4.79
C GLY A 155 -2.17 -1.48 5.43
N HIS A 156 -1.34 -0.46 5.29
CA HIS A 156 -0.06 -0.42 6.01
C HIS A 156 -0.27 -0.35 7.53
N MET A 157 -1.31 0.35 7.99
CA MET A 157 -1.69 0.39 9.40
C MET A 157 -2.00 -1.01 9.97
N ASP A 158 -2.60 -1.90 9.16
CA ASP A 158 -2.97 -3.25 9.60
C ASP A 158 -1.75 -4.11 9.91
N ILE A 159 -0.69 -3.98 9.10
CA ILE A 159 0.54 -4.75 9.22
C ILE A 159 1.58 -4.11 10.14
N ALA A 160 1.38 -2.84 10.52
CA ALA A 160 2.32 -2.06 11.33
C ALA A 160 1.63 -1.20 12.41
N PRO A 161 0.73 -1.79 13.25
CA PRO A 161 -0.01 -1.06 14.27
C PRO A 161 0.89 -0.24 15.20
N GLY A 162 0.48 1.00 15.47
CA GLY A 162 1.22 1.96 16.31
C GLY A 162 2.49 2.54 15.68
N ARG A 163 2.81 2.15 14.43
CA ARG A 163 3.89 2.75 13.63
C ARG A 163 3.34 3.47 12.40
N LYS A 164 2.23 3.00 11.87
CA LYS A 164 1.61 3.47 10.64
C LYS A 164 0.12 3.69 10.81
N ILE A 165 -0.40 4.68 10.09
CA ILE A 165 -1.81 5.06 10.05
C ILE A 165 -2.34 5.13 8.61
N ASP A 166 -1.52 4.77 7.63
CA ASP A 166 -1.86 4.82 6.20
C ASP A 166 -2.48 3.50 5.70
N PRO A 167 -3.47 3.56 4.78
CA PRO A 167 -4.21 4.76 4.38
C PRO A 167 -5.04 5.34 5.53
N ASN A 168 -5.31 6.66 5.49
CA ASN A 168 -6.05 7.34 6.55
C ASN A 168 -7.52 6.90 6.61
N LYS A 169 -8.26 7.38 7.63
CA LYS A 169 -9.67 7.05 7.89
C LYS A 169 -10.66 7.39 6.75
N TYR A 170 -10.27 8.27 5.82
CA TYR A 170 -11.11 8.63 4.67
C TYR A 170 -10.93 7.68 3.47
N PHE A 171 -10.09 6.63 3.61
CA PHE A 171 -9.91 5.65 2.55
C PHE A 171 -11.16 4.75 2.46
N PRO A 172 -11.75 4.55 1.28
CA PRO A 172 -13.07 3.93 1.14
C PRO A 172 -13.01 2.39 1.20
N TRP A 173 -12.55 1.84 2.32
CA TRP A 173 -12.36 0.40 2.53
C TRP A 173 -13.58 -0.45 2.18
N LYS A 174 -14.78 -0.01 2.62
CA LYS A 174 -16.04 -0.69 2.31
C LYS A 174 -16.27 -0.83 0.81
N ARG A 175 -16.07 0.25 0.05
CA ARG A 175 -16.22 0.24 -1.41
C ARG A 175 -15.25 -0.74 -2.07
N LEU A 176 -14.00 -0.79 -1.62
CA LEU A 176 -13.02 -1.74 -2.12
C LEU A 176 -13.44 -3.18 -1.80
N ALA A 177 -13.88 -3.45 -0.59
CA ALA A 177 -14.32 -4.77 -0.17
C ALA A 177 -15.57 -5.24 -0.93
N GLU A 178 -16.54 -4.36 -1.19
CA GLU A 178 -17.72 -4.62 -2.04
C GLU A 178 -17.33 -4.96 -3.50
N ALA A 179 -16.22 -4.39 -3.98
CA ALA A 179 -15.63 -4.71 -5.28
C ALA A 179 -14.70 -5.96 -5.24
N GLY A 180 -14.55 -6.60 -4.08
CA GLY A 180 -13.75 -7.81 -3.90
C GLY A 180 -12.26 -7.56 -3.59
N TYR A 181 -11.90 -6.37 -3.08
CA TYR A 181 -10.55 -5.98 -2.67
C TYR A 181 -10.52 -5.63 -1.18
N GLY A 182 -10.51 -6.63 -0.33
CA GLY A 182 -10.67 -6.56 1.10
C GLY A 182 -11.85 -7.40 1.57
N ILE A 183 -12.03 -7.47 2.87
CA ILE A 183 -13.22 -8.09 3.50
C ILE A 183 -14.02 -7.01 4.23
N TRP A 184 -15.34 -7.17 4.27
CA TRP A 184 -16.22 -6.30 5.02
C TRP A 184 -17.26 -7.14 5.76
N TYR A 185 -17.85 -6.56 6.77
CA TYR A 185 -18.84 -7.19 7.65
C TYR A 185 -20.27 -6.74 7.32
N ASP A 186 -21.26 -7.46 7.86
CA ASP A 186 -22.66 -7.04 7.83
C ASP A 186 -22.91 -6.00 8.93
N GLU A 187 -23.00 -4.73 8.56
CA GLU A 187 -23.18 -3.59 9.47
C GLU A 187 -24.50 -3.67 10.24
N LYS A 188 -25.56 -4.13 9.58
CA LYS A 188 -26.87 -4.30 10.21
C LYS A 188 -26.83 -5.38 11.29
N LYS A 189 -26.19 -6.50 10.98
CA LYS A 189 -25.99 -7.61 11.93
C LYS A 189 -25.10 -7.19 13.09
N ALA A 190 -23.98 -6.50 12.83
CA ALA A 190 -23.09 -5.99 13.88
C ALA A 190 -23.84 -5.06 14.85
N LYS A 191 -24.63 -4.11 14.30
CA LYS A 191 -25.44 -3.20 15.09
C LYS A 191 -26.50 -3.93 15.94
N GLN A 192 -27.17 -4.92 15.37
CA GLN A 192 -28.16 -5.73 16.11
C GLN A 192 -27.49 -6.52 17.22
N MET A 193 -26.36 -7.18 16.95
CA MET A 193 -25.60 -7.95 17.96
C MET A 193 -25.13 -7.09 19.12
N SER A 194 -24.64 -5.88 18.86
CA SER A 194 -24.12 -4.97 19.88
C SER A 194 -25.18 -4.41 20.84
N GLN A 195 -26.45 -4.56 20.52
CA GLN A 195 -27.58 -4.16 21.37
C GLN A 195 -28.04 -5.26 22.34
N ASP A 196 -27.50 -6.47 22.21
CA ASP A 196 -27.83 -7.62 23.08
C ASP A 196 -26.64 -7.96 23.99
N PRO A 197 -26.70 -7.61 25.30
CA PRO A 197 -25.62 -7.91 26.23
C PRO A 197 -25.28 -9.40 26.34
N ALA A 198 -26.25 -10.30 26.13
CA ALA A 198 -26.01 -11.75 26.18
C ALA A 198 -25.18 -12.22 24.97
N VAL A 199 -25.45 -11.64 23.79
CA VAL A 199 -24.66 -11.88 22.58
C VAL A 199 -23.24 -11.35 22.78
N VAL A 200 -23.08 -10.11 23.28
CA VAL A 200 -21.78 -9.49 23.52
C VAL A 200 -20.97 -10.31 24.51
N ALA A 201 -21.58 -10.80 25.59
CA ALA A 201 -20.91 -11.65 26.59
C ALA A 201 -20.45 -13.01 26.02
N GLY A 202 -21.11 -13.49 24.97
CA GLY A 202 -20.78 -14.76 24.30
C GLY A 202 -19.76 -14.65 23.16
N LEU A 203 -19.27 -13.44 22.83
CA LEU A 203 -18.29 -13.26 21.77
C LEU A 203 -16.94 -13.92 22.11
N ARG A 204 -16.24 -14.32 21.06
CA ARG A 204 -14.86 -14.83 21.17
C ARG A 204 -13.94 -13.75 21.78
N ASP A 205 -12.89 -14.20 22.47
CA ASP A 205 -11.83 -13.28 22.90
C ASP A 205 -11.33 -12.42 21.75
N PRO A 206 -11.32 -11.08 21.89
CA PRO A 206 -10.92 -10.19 20.82
C PRO A 206 -9.49 -10.44 20.29
N MET A 207 -8.55 -10.83 21.16
CA MET A 207 -7.17 -11.11 20.74
C MET A 207 -7.09 -12.36 19.84
N VAL A 208 -7.92 -13.37 20.12
CA VAL A 208 -8.06 -14.55 19.26
C VAL A 208 -8.66 -14.14 17.90
N SER A 209 -9.69 -13.30 17.89
CA SER A 209 -10.30 -12.80 16.65
C SER A 209 -9.33 -11.97 15.82
N PHE A 210 -8.52 -11.10 16.45
CA PHE A 210 -7.45 -10.37 15.74
C PHE A 210 -6.43 -11.30 15.08
N MET A 211 -5.98 -12.32 15.78
CA MET A 211 -5.05 -13.31 15.20
C MET A 211 -5.67 -14.08 14.04
N LEU A 212 -6.96 -14.40 14.11
CA LEU A 212 -7.68 -15.08 13.03
C LEU A 212 -7.77 -14.26 11.74
N ILE A 213 -7.87 -12.94 11.85
CA ILE A 213 -7.91 -12.05 10.68
C ILE A 213 -6.53 -11.55 10.23
N GLY A 214 -5.45 -11.88 10.97
CA GLY A 214 -4.06 -11.64 10.57
C GLY A 214 -3.28 -10.66 11.41
N TYR A 215 -3.91 -9.90 12.30
CA TYR A 215 -3.22 -8.89 13.11
C TYR A 215 -2.27 -9.49 14.14
N GLY A 216 -1.13 -8.82 14.32
CA GLY A 216 -0.26 -9.07 15.47
C GLY A 216 -0.82 -8.45 16.75
N VAL A 217 -0.85 -9.22 17.86
CA VAL A 217 -1.45 -8.78 19.14
C VAL A 217 -0.45 -8.39 20.23
N LYS A 218 0.81 -8.18 19.86
CA LYS A 218 1.87 -7.77 20.83
C LYS A 218 1.65 -6.37 21.42
N LYS A 219 0.91 -5.52 20.74
CA LYS A 219 0.56 -4.15 21.16
C LYS A 219 -0.97 -3.99 21.06
N PRO A 220 -1.76 -4.52 22.02
CA PRO A 220 -3.21 -4.61 21.88
C PRO A 220 -3.89 -3.28 21.56
N ALA A 221 -3.57 -2.19 22.28
CA ALA A 221 -4.15 -0.88 22.03
C ALA A 221 -3.90 -0.39 20.60
N ALA A 222 -2.66 -0.45 20.12
CA ALA A 222 -2.31 -0.06 18.77
C ALA A 222 -2.96 -0.95 17.70
N THR A 223 -3.16 -2.25 17.99
CA THR A 223 -3.89 -3.16 17.09
C THR A 223 -5.37 -2.77 17.00
N ILE A 224 -5.99 -2.40 18.12
CA ILE A 224 -7.36 -1.91 18.17
C ILE A 224 -7.50 -0.59 17.40
N GLU A 225 -6.59 0.36 17.59
CA GLU A 225 -6.56 1.63 16.84
C GLU A 225 -6.49 1.39 15.32
N ALA A 226 -5.59 0.53 14.85
CA ALA A 226 -5.46 0.19 13.43
C ALA A 226 -6.73 -0.48 12.89
N PHE A 227 -7.32 -1.40 13.62
CA PHE A 227 -8.58 -2.05 13.26
C PHE A 227 -9.73 -1.05 13.17
N LYS A 228 -9.87 -0.15 14.14
CA LYS A 228 -10.90 0.88 14.11
C LYS A 228 -10.74 1.83 12.92
N LEU A 229 -9.51 2.21 12.63
CA LEU A 229 -9.18 3.05 11.48
C LEU A 229 -9.59 2.39 10.15
N HIS A 230 -9.50 1.07 10.06
CA HIS A 230 -9.86 0.31 8.86
C HIS A 230 -11.37 0.04 8.76
N TYR A 231 -12.02 -0.36 9.85
CA TYR A 231 -13.35 -0.98 9.79
C TYR A 231 -14.48 -0.17 10.40
N THR A 232 -14.26 0.52 11.50
CA THR A 232 -15.37 1.12 12.25
C THR A 232 -15.31 2.64 12.35
N GLU A 233 -14.13 3.24 12.16
CA GLU A 233 -13.90 4.71 12.27
C GLU A 233 -14.52 5.31 13.55
N SER A 234 -14.72 4.48 14.59
CA SER A 234 -15.52 4.83 15.75
C SER A 234 -14.86 5.89 16.64
N ASP A 235 -13.57 5.76 16.89
CA ASP A 235 -12.69 6.68 17.60
C ASP A 235 -11.23 6.23 17.48
N ASP A 236 -10.28 6.98 18.05
CA ASP A 236 -8.86 6.68 18.07
C ASP A 236 -8.38 6.03 19.38
N SER A 237 -9.31 5.60 20.25
CA SER A 237 -8.95 4.92 21.49
C SER A 237 -8.52 3.48 21.24
N GLY A 238 -7.53 3.02 21.97
CA GLY A 238 -7.11 1.60 21.97
C GLY A 238 -8.06 0.67 22.75
N VAL A 239 -9.37 0.98 22.78
CA VAL A 239 -10.41 0.22 23.51
C VAL A 239 -11.54 -0.15 22.57
N LEU A 240 -11.98 -1.40 22.57
CA LEU A 240 -13.12 -1.88 21.78
C LEU A 240 -14.44 -1.57 22.47
N SER A 241 -15.34 -0.88 21.75
CA SER A 241 -16.75 -0.84 22.09
C SER A 241 -17.43 -2.19 21.85
N ASP A 242 -18.65 -2.38 22.32
CA ASP A 242 -19.40 -3.61 22.05
C ASP A 242 -19.71 -3.76 20.55
N TYR A 243 -19.89 -2.65 19.83
CA TYR A 243 -20.02 -2.67 18.38
C TYR A 243 -18.72 -3.14 17.70
N ASP A 244 -17.57 -2.61 18.11
CA ASP A 244 -16.27 -3.02 17.55
C ASP A 244 -16.00 -4.52 17.77
N LYS A 245 -16.36 -5.06 18.95
CA LYS A 245 -16.25 -6.50 19.25
C LYS A 245 -17.14 -7.34 18.31
N CYS A 246 -18.36 -6.89 18.03
CA CYS A 246 -19.26 -7.57 17.11
C CYS A 246 -18.74 -7.54 15.68
N VAL A 247 -18.22 -6.40 15.21
CA VAL A 247 -17.57 -6.27 13.90
C VAL A 247 -16.38 -7.24 13.80
N LEU A 248 -15.50 -7.24 14.78
CA LEU A 248 -14.33 -8.12 14.84
C LEU A 248 -14.72 -9.60 14.80
N GLN A 249 -15.77 -9.99 15.55
CA GLN A 249 -16.33 -11.35 15.52
C GLN A 249 -16.80 -11.73 14.11
N LEU A 250 -17.58 -10.87 13.44
CA LEU A 250 -18.11 -11.14 12.09
C LEU A 250 -17.01 -11.28 11.04
N LEU A 251 -15.97 -10.46 11.13
CA LEU A 251 -14.81 -10.55 10.24
C LEU A 251 -14.03 -11.86 10.46
N ALA A 252 -13.81 -12.24 11.73
CA ALA A 252 -13.13 -13.50 12.06
C ALA A 252 -13.93 -14.72 11.59
N ASP A 253 -15.25 -14.71 11.75
CA ASP A 253 -16.13 -15.78 11.29
C ASP A 253 -16.09 -15.92 9.76
N LYS A 254 -16.10 -14.79 9.04
CA LYS A 254 -15.94 -14.77 7.59
C LYS A 254 -14.62 -15.42 7.13
N VAL A 255 -13.51 -15.09 7.78
CA VAL A 255 -12.20 -15.69 7.46
C VAL A 255 -12.19 -17.19 7.74
N ILE A 256 -12.84 -17.64 8.84
CA ILE A 256 -12.98 -19.07 9.15
C ILE A 256 -13.80 -19.79 8.08
N GLU A 257 -14.89 -19.19 7.62
CA GLU A 257 -15.75 -19.76 6.58
C GLU A 257 -15.02 -19.87 5.24
N GLU A 258 -14.28 -18.84 4.83
CA GLU A 258 -13.46 -18.87 3.61
C GLU A 258 -12.37 -19.95 3.65
N ALA A 259 -11.82 -20.26 4.84
CA ALA A 259 -10.79 -21.28 5.00
C ALA A 259 -11.32 -22.73 4.91
N LYS A 260 -12.66 -22.94 4.91
CA LYS A 260 -13.31 -24.26 4.79
C LYS A 260 -13.65 -24.61 3.34
N GLN A 261 -13.57 -23.63 2.43
CA GLN A 261 -13.85 -23.79 0.98
C GLN A 261 -12.58 -24.14 0.22
#